data_29d0c8677c52461015ae95d7eebc5fb1
#
_entry.id   29d0c8677c52461015ae95d7eebc5fb1
#
_cell.length_a   1.000
_cell.length_b   1.000
_cell.length_c   1.000
_cell.angle_alpha   90.00
_cell.angle_beta   90.00
_cell.angle_gamma   90.00
#
_symmetry.space_group_name_H-M   'P 1'
#
loop_
_entity.id
_entity.type
_entity.pdbx_description
1 polymer ?
#
loop_
_entity_poly.entity_id
_entity_poly.type
_entity_poly.pdbx_seq_one_letter_code
_entity_poly.pdbx_strand_id
1 'polypeptide(L)'
;MAGLRTTAMANLGSRYTLQGKFHFDPRANLSVTLPAFDMAGDPMRITFAGGAGWHTKTPTLDQLFPEPDYSYYTRLNYFPADDESKRRVNVEVFKHDPTNYDLKAARNFKWEVRGNAEWNGYGLSVTYFRENMTSGFRTSTDVLTRTYREYDTGPLKDMEFTGPPQLEWLPYKDKTVFQTVGVKTNGSRTFKQGIEFSLSTRRIRALATKLIVSGAYFKTRYENSEPQYVLTTVQLAEGTPYPYIGLYDQDDNTFHEVCNTNFLLDTQIPKLGLIFSTSFQCQWFSGMKAEWCNPAPTSYLDLQLQEHPFTAESAADGILQHMIHDNVSKEAYLYRLTPFSMNVNLKISKRLYRDRLNIAIFVNRLFTYSPSYRNETNALVRRYSSPYFGMELNFKL
;
A
#
# COMPACT_ATOMS: atom_id res chain seq x y z
N MET A 1 -17.58 17.63 -22.89
CA MET A 1 -18.22 17.82 -21.57
C MET A 1 -17.16 18.31 -20.58
N ALA A 2 -17.43 19.41 -19.88
CA ALA A 2 -16.57 19.91 -18.80
C ALA A 2 -17.33 19.85 -17.48
N GLY A 3 -16.64 19.66 -16.40
CA GLY A 3 -17.22 19.59 -15.06
C GLY A 3 -16.26 20.11 -14.00
N LEU A 4 -16.80 20.59 -12.90
CA LEU A 4 -16.07 21.01 -11.73
C LEU A 4 -16.66 20.32 -10.51
N ARG A 5 -15.82 19.64 -9.74
CA ARG A 5 -16.16 19.12 -8.41
C ARG A 5 -15.47 19.98 -7.38
N THR A 6 -16.18 20.30 -6.32
CA THR A 6 -15.62 21.01 -5.16
C THR A 6 -15.69 20.10 -3.94
N THR A 7 -14.62 20.05 -3.19
CA THR A 7 -14.54 19.30 -1.92
C THR A 7 -13.96 20.21 -0.85
N ALA A 8 -14.58 20.22 0.33
CA ALA A 8 -14.08 20.94 1.49
C ALA A 8 -14.31 20.09 2.75
N MET A 9 -13.48 20.26 3.75
CA MET A 9 -13.68 19.71 5.08
C MET A 9 -14.13 20.85 6.01
N ALA A 10 -15.31 20.67 6.60
CA ALA A 10 -15.86 21.56 7.62
C ALA A 10 -15.80 20.87 8.99
N ASN A 11 -15.97 21.62 10.06
CA ASN A 11 -16.02 21.13 11.44
C ASN A 11 -14.69 20.51 11.96
N LEU A 12 -13.57 20.89 11.37
CA LEU A 12 -12.26 20.67 11.97
C LEU A 12 -11.94 21.82 12.95
N GLY A 13 -11.06 21.59 13.91
CA GLY A 13 -10.54 22.65 14.76
C GLY A 13 -9.75 23.69 13.96
N SER A 14 -9.70 24.93 14.44
CA SER A 14 -9.01 26.05 13.75
C SER A 14 -7.50 25.84 13.55
N ARG A 15 -6.90 24.87 14.24
CA ARG A 15 -5.48 24.49 14.08
C ARG A 15 -5.22 23.75 12.77
N TYR A 16 -6.24 23.09 12.17
CA TYR A 16 -6.05 22.32 10.94
C TYR A 16 -6.01 23.22 9.71
N THR A 17 -4.95 23.08 8.92
CA THR A 17 -4.80 23.80 7.64
C THR A 17 -5.91 23.45 6.63
N LEU A 18 -6.58 22.32 6.82
CA LEU A 18 -7.70 21.86 5.98
C LEU A 18 -9.04 22.49 6.33
N GLN A 19 -9.18 23.13 7.51
CA GLN A 19 -10.43 23.70 7.96
C GLN A 19 -10.97 24.74 6.97
N GLY A 20 -12.14 24.47 6.41
CA GLY A 20 -12.82 25.35 5.47
C GLY A 20 -12.12 25.54 4.11
N LYS A 21 -11.03 24.84 3.83
CA LYS A 21 -10.30 24.94 2.57
C LYS A 21 -11.02 24.21 1.45
N PHE A 22 -11.33 24.94 0.38
CA PHE A 22 -11.94 24.39 -0.83
C PHE A 22 -10.88 23.83 -1.78
N HIS A 23 -11.14 22.62 -2.28
CA HIS A 23 -10.37 21.98 -3.33
C HIS A 23 -11.23 21.87 -4.57
N PHE A 24 -10.69 22.32 -5.70
CA PHE A 24 -11.37 22.34 -7.00
C PHE A 24 -10.77 21.26 -7.90
N ASP A 25 -11.62 20.37 -8.40
CA ASP A 25 -11.27 19.27 -9.29
C ASP A 25 -11.92 19.48 -10.67
N PRO A 26 -11.31 20.33 -11.52
CA PRO A 26 -11.76 20.46 -12.88
C PRO A 26 -11.51 19.19 -13.67
N ARG A 27 -12.44 18.87 -14.57
CA ARG A 27 -12.33 17.74 -15.48
C ARG A 27 -12.92 18.10 -16.83
N ALA A 28 -12.32 17.58 -17.89
CA ALA A 28 -12.81 17.71 -19.25
C ALA A 28 -12.78 16.36 -19.95
N ASN A 29 -13.86 16.06 -20.70
CA ASN A 29 -13.94 14.88 -21.55
C ASN A 29 -14.41 15.30 -22.92
N LEU A 30 -13.76 14.75 -23.95
CA LEU A 30 -14.10 14.92 -25.36
C LEU A 30 -14.34 13.55 -25.97
N SER A 31 -15.36 13.44 -26.80
CA SER A 31 -15.62 12.25 -27.61
C SER A 31 -16.00 12.67 -29.01
N VAL A 32 -15.39 12.04 -29.99
CA VAL A 32 -15.64 12.27 -31.42
C VAL A 32 -15.95 10.93 -32.06
N THR A 33 -17.14 10.80 -32.63
CA THR A 33 -17.52 9.63 -33.41
C THR A 33 -17.40 9.99 -34.89
N LEU A 34 -16.62 9.21 -35.63
CA LEU A 34 -16.49 9.38 -37.07
C LEU A 34 -17.80 8.97 -37.77
N PRO A 35 -18.10 9.53 -38.92
CA PRO A 35 -19.17 9.02 -39.76
C PRO A 35 -19.03 7.52 -39.99
N ALA A 36 -20.11 6.78 -39.84
CA ALA A 36 -20.11 5.36 -40.13
C ALA A 36 -19.77 5.12 -41.61
N PHE A 37 -18.93 4.17 -41.88
CA PHE A 37 -18.58 3.71 -43.21
C PHE A 37 -18.87 2.24 -43.38
N ASP A 38 -19.20 1.84 -44.62
CA ASP A 38 -19.49 0.45 -44.92
C ASP A 38 -18.21 -0.38 -44.89
N MET A 39 -18.21 -1.48 -44.13
CA MET A 39 -17.17 -2.46 -44.12
C MET A 39 -17.78 -3.87 -44.31
N ALA A 40 -17.58 -4.44 -45.48
CA ALA A 40 -18.13 -5.74 -45.87
C ALA A 40 -19.64 -5.88 -45.74
N GLY A 41 -20.40 -4.81 -46.08
CA GLY A 41 -21.86 -4.77 -46.06
C GLY A 41 -22.50 -4.41 -44.72
N ASP A 42 -21.69 -4.11 -43.68
CA ASP A 42 -22.15 -3.69 -42.36
C ASP A 42 -21.52 -2.35 -41.95
N PRO A 43 -22.23 -1.44 -41.26
CA PRO A 43 -21.69 -0.15 -40.84
C PRO A 43 -20.64 -0.37 -39.74
N MET A 44 -19.46 0.19 -39.95
CA MET A 44 -18.41 0.31 -38.96
C MET A 44 -18.45 1.70 -38.31
N ARG A 45 -18.42 1.74 -37.01
CA ARG A 45 -18.37 2.98 -36.22
C ARG A 45 -17.07 3.03 -35.41
N ILE A 46 -16.38 4.16 -35.55
CA ILE A 46 -15.16 4.45 -34.79
C ILE A 46 -15.41 5.67 -33.90
N THR A 47 -15.06 5.57 -32.63
CA THR A 47 -15.15 6.67 -31.67
C THR A 47 -13.81 6.84 -30.96
N PHE A 48 -13.32 8.06 -30.97
CA PHE A 48 -12.19 8.46 -30.12
C PHE A 48 -12.71 9.28 -28.96
N ALA A 49 -12.21 8.98 -27.76
CA ALA A 49 -12.53 9.72 -26.57
C ALA A 49 -11.25 10.03 -25.79
N GLY A 50 -11.26 11.14 -25.10
CA GLY A 50 -10.18 11.50 -24.19
C GLY A 50 -10.72 12.30 -23.02
N GLY A 51 -10.03 12.18 -21.89
CA GLY A 51 -10.41 12.88 -20.69
C GLY A 51 -9.20 13.22 -19.85
N ALA A 52 -9.27 14.34 -19.14
CA ALA A 52 -8.29 14.74 -18.15
C ALA A 52 -8.98 15.43 -16.98
N GLY A 53 -8.44 15.24 -15.77
CA GLY A 53 -9.00 15.89 -14.61
C GLY A 53 -8.22 15.66 -13.33
N TRP A 54 -8.52 16.49 -12.37
CA TRP A 54 -8.02 16.37 -11.01
C TRP A 54 -9.01 15.60 -10.13
N HIS A 55 -8.45 14.93 -9.16
CA HIS A 55 -9.20 14.23 -8.11
C HIS A 55 -8.53 14.51 -6.76
N THR A 56 -9.28 15.10 -5.86
CA THR A 56 -8.85 15.36 -4.48
C THR A 56 -9.36 14.25 -3.55
N LYS A 57 -8.47 13.71 -2.75
CA LYS A 57 -8.77 12.79 -1.65
C LYS A 57 -8.46 13.47 -0.33
N THR A 58 -9.47 13.64 0.51
CA THR A 58 -9.30 14.16 1.88
C THR A 58 -8.70 13.09 2.78
N PRO A 59 -7.95 13.47 3.83
CA PRO A 59 -7.53 12.52 4.86
C PRO A 59 -8.73 11.84 5.52
N THR A 60 -8.52 10.63 6.02
CA THR A 60 -9.49 9.91 6.84
C THR A 60 -9.47 10.42 8.29
N LEU A 61 -10.46 10.06 9.08
CA LEU A 61 -10.55 10.52 10.48
C LEU A 61 -9.37 10.03 11.33
N ASP A 62 -8.92 8.79 11.13
CA ASP A 62 -7.75 8.22 11.79
C ASP A 62 -6.43 8.91 11.40
N GLN A 63 -6.36 9.52 10.21
CA GLN A 63 -5.21 10.32 9.78
C GLN A 63 -5.22 11.72 10.38
N LEU A 64 -6.40 12.30 10.65
CA LEU A 64 -6.56 13.62 11.24
C LEU A 64 -6.54 13.59 12.77
N PHE A 65 -7.05 12.52 13.35
CA PHE A 65 -7.17 12.34 14.79
C PHE A 65 -6.52 11.01 15.19
N PRO A 66 -5.19 10.89 15.04
CA PRO A 66 -4.49 9.69 15.46
C PRO A 66 -4.57 9.55 16.99
N GLU A 67 -4.50 8.31 17.46
CA GLU A 67 -4.37 8.04 18.88
C GLU A 67 -3.01 8.54 19.39
N PRO A 68 -2.95 9.04 20.63
CA PRO A 68 -1.68 9.39 21.24
C PRO A 68 -0.72 8.20 21.32
N ASP A 69 0.55 8.46 21.07
CA ASP A 69 1.62 7.50 21.28
C ASP A 69 2.11 7.52 22.73
N TYR A 70 2.34 6.34 23.31
CA TYR A 70 2.82 6.18 24.68
C TYR A 70 4.13 5.42 24.69
N SER A 71 5.17 6.03 25.25
CA SER A 71 6.49 5.40 25.45
C SER A 71 6.71 5.12 26.91
N TYR A 72 7.20 3.91 27.19
CA TYR A 72 7.39 3.38 28.54
C TYR A 72 8.87 3.17 28.80
N TYR A 73 9.43 3.83 29.82
CA TYR A 73 10.83 3.69 30.20
C TYR A 73 10.93 3.18 31.62
N THR A 74 11.60 2.05 31.79
CA THR A 74 11.80 1.44 33.08
C THR A 74 12.82 2.26 33.88
N ARG A 75 12.37 2.85 34.96
CA ARG A 75 13.21 3.63 35.89
C ARG A 75 13.88 2.74 36.95
N LEU A 76 13.15 1.76 37.42
CA LEU A 76 13.63 0.76 38.39
C LEU A 76 13.07 -0.61 37.98
N ASN A 77 13.93 -1.59 37.96
CA ASN A 77 13.53 -3.00 37.86
C ASN A 77 14.28 -3.81 38.93
N TYR A 78 13.61 -4.05 40.04
CA TYR A 78 14.13 -4.88 41.11
C TYR A 78 13.26 -6.11 41.31
N PHE A 79 13.83 -7.28 40.99
CA PHE A 79 13.08 -8.53 40.93
C PHE A 79 13.88 -9.67 41.60
N PRO A 80 14.08 -9.62 42.95
CA PRO A 80 14.77 -10.68 43.66
C PRO A 80 13.99 -11.98 43.52
N ALA A 81 14.73 -13.10 43.41
CA ALA A 81 14.15 -14.43 43.26
C ALA A 81 13.67 -15.01 44.61
N ASP A 82 14.34 -14.62 45.69
CA ASP A 82 14.18 -15.13 47.04
C ASP A 82 13.08 -14.45 47.86
N ASP A 83 12.69 -13.24 47.54
CA ASP A 83 11.68 -12.47 48.28
C ASP A 83 10.75 -11.69 47.34
N GLU A 84 9.57 -12.23 47.06
CA GLU A 84 8.59 -11.61 46.19
C GLU A 84 8.02 -10.31 46.77
N SER A 85 8.00 -10.15 48.08
CA SER A 85 7.47 -8.93 48.74
C SER A 85 8.32 -7.68 48.44
N LYS A 86 9.58 -7.88 48.07
CA LYS A 86 10.52 -6.82 47.70
C LYS A 86 10.51 -6.43 46.21
N ARG A 87 9.76 -7.15 45.36
CA ARG A 87 9.72 -6.90 43.93
C ARG A 87 9.09 -5.54 43.62
N ARG A 88 9.76 -4.75 42.79
CA ARG A 88 9.27 -3.46 42.31
C ARG A 88 9.74 -3.18 40.91
N VAL A 89 8.77 -2.82 40.01
CA VAL A 89 9.02 -2.19 38.73
C VAL A 89 8.43 -0.78 38.76
N ASN A 90 9.23 0.22 38.42
CA ASN A 90 8.78 1.58 38.26
C ASN A 90 9.03 2.02 36.82
N VAL A 91 7.98 2.54 36.17
CA VAL A 91 7.99 2.93 34.77
C VAL A 91 7.59 4.39 34.66
N GLU A 92 8.32 5.16 33.89
CA GLU A 92 7.93 6.50 33.46
C GLU A 92 7.24 6.42 32.10
N VAL A 93 6.13 7.13 31.94
CA VAL A 93 5.31 7.12 30.73
C VAL A 93 5.30 8.50 30.13
N PHE A 94 5.71 8.58 28.86
CA PHE A 94 5.61 9.81 28.09
C PHE A 94 4.48 9.64 27.07
N LYS A 95 3.57 10.63 27.06
CA LYS A 95 2.50 10.73 26.07
C LYS A 95 2.92 11.73 25.00
N HIS A 96 2.75 11.36 23.74
CA HIS A 96 2.96 12.22 22.59
C HIS A 96 1.70 12.28 21.72
N ASP A 97 1.37 13.45 21.19
CA ASP A 97 0.28 13.66 20.23
C ASP A 97 0.88 13.71 18.81
N PRO A 98 0.71 12.66 17.97
CA PRO A 98 1.28 12.60 16.63
C PRO A 98 0.43 13.33 15.59
N THR A 99 -0.49 14.19 15.99
CA THR A 99 -1.39 14.91 15.09
C THR A 99 -0.64 15.90 14.22
N ASN A 100 -0.72 15.70 12.89
CA ASN A 100 -0.22 16.67 11.92
C ASN A 100 -1.35 17.62 11.51
N TYR A 101 -1.34 18.81 12.07
CA TYR A 101 -2.32 19.87 11.75
C TYR A 101 -2.13 20.47 10.35
N ASP A 102 -0.96 20.29 9.74
CA ASP A 102 -0.60 20.76 8.39
C ASP A 102 -0.83 19.73 7.30
N LEU A 103 -1.44 18.59 7.65
CA LEU A 103 -1.79 17.55 6.66
C LEU A 103 -2.74 18.13 5.60
N LYS A 104 -2.36 17.98 4.33
CA LYS A 104 -3.10 18.50 3.18
C LYS A 104 -3.90 17.38 2.51
N ALA A 105 -4.93 17.75 1.74
CA ALA A 105 -5.60 16.78 0.88
C ALA A 105 -4.66 16.30 -0.23
N ALA A 106 -4.68 15.00 -0.50
CA ALA A 106 -3.93 14.43 -1.60
C ALA A 106 -4.60 14.75 -2.94
N ARG A 107 -3.79 15.10 -3.95
CA ARG A 107 -4.29 15.43 -5.29
C ARG A 107 -3.69 14.50 -6.32
N ASN A 108 -4.56 13.94 -7.17
CA ASN A 108 -4.21 13.08 -8.28
C ASN A 108 -4.67 13.73 -9.59
N PHE A 109 -3.77 13.79 -10.56
CA PHE A 109 -4.10 14.18 -11.95
C PHE A 109 -4.13 12.93 -12.81
N LYS A 110 -5.27 12.70 -13.47
CA LYS A 110 -5.45 11.60 -14.41
C LYS A 110 -5.80 12.12 -15.78
N TRP A 111 -5.26 11.50 -16.83
CA TRP A 111 -5.72 11.65 -18.18
C TRP A 111 -5.75 10.30 -18.90
N GLU A 112 -6.63 10.19 -19.88
CA GLU A 112 -6.79 8.99 -20.68
C GLU A 112 -7.20 9.33 -22.10
N VAL A 113 -6.82 8.45 -23.02
CA VAL A 113 -7.29 8.44 -24.40
C VAL A 113 -7.81 7.05 -24.74
N ARG A 114 -8.94 7.00 -25.44
CA ARG A 114 -9.64 5.76 -25.77
C ARG A 114 -10.02 5.75 -27.24
N GLY A 115 -9.78 4.61 -27.90
CA GLY A 115 -10.34 4.27 -29.18
C GLY A 115 -11.35 3.15 -29.05
N ASN A 116 -12.53 3.32 -29.62
CA ASN A 116 -13.57 2.29 -29.73
C ASN A 116 -13.87 2.03 -31.21
N ALA A 117 -14.03 0.75 -31.56
CA ALA A 117 -14.47 0.32 -32.87
C ALA A 117 -15.64 -0.68 -32.69
N GLU A 118 -16.72 -0.46 -33.42
CA GLU A 118 -17.90 -1.32 -33.44
C GLU A 118 -18.23 -1.72 -34.87
N TRP A 119 -18.37 -3.01 -35.12
CA TRP A 119 -18.69 -3.55 -36.43
C TRP A 119 -19.46 -4.87 -36.30
N ASN A 120 -20.62 -4.99 -36.91
CA ASN A 120 -21.42 -6.22 -37.01
C ASN A 120 -21.57 -6.97 -35.66
N GLY A 121 -21.78 -6.23 -34.55
CA GLY A 121 -21.89 -6.81 -33.21
C GLY A 121 -20.57 -7.21 -32.56
N TYR A 122 -19.43 -6.93 -33.20
CA TYR A 122 -18.11 -6.95 -32.58
C TYR A 122 -17.80 -5.58 -32.02
N GLY A 123 -17.13 -5.52 -30.87
CA GLY A 123 -16.69 -4.28 -30.25
C GLY A 123 -15.26 -4.40 -29.75
N LEU A 124 -14.43 -3.41 -30.07
CA LEU A 124 -13.06 -3.27 -29.57
C LEU A 124 -12.94 -1.93 -28.86
N SER A 125 -12.39 -1.92 -27.67
CA SER A 125 -12.02 -0.72 -26.93
C SER A 125 -10.57 -0.84 -26.47
N VAL A 126 -9.77 0.20 -26.69
CA VAL A 126 -8.40 0.31 -26.17
C VAL A 126 -8.26 1.67 -25.52
N THR A 127 -7.78 1.68 -24.28
CA THR A 127 -7.56 2.89 -23.48
C THR A 127 -6.11 2.93 -23.02
N TYR A 128 -5.43 4.04 -23.27
CA TYR A 128 -4.18 4.37 -22.58
C TYR A 128 -4.49 5.42 -21.52
N PHE A 129 -3.91 5.25 -20.31
CA PHE A 129 -4.10 6.18 -19.21
C PHE A 129 -2.79 6.47 -18.48
N ARG A 130 -2.76 7.63 -17.83
CA ARG A 130 -1.70 8.02 -16.91
C ARG A 130 -2.28 8.76 -15.72
N GLU A 131 -1.79 8.41 -14.52
CA GLU A 131 -2.14 9.02 -13.24
C GLU A 131 -0.88 9.49 -12.54
N ASN A 132 -0.96 10.66 -11.91
CA ASN A 132 0.14 11.27 -11.17
C ASN A 132 -0.39 11.87 -9.87
N MET A 133 -0.05 11.24 -8.75
CA MET A 133 -0.31 11.71 -7.41
C MET A 133 1.00 12.07 -6.73
N THR A 134 1.17 13.34 -6.33
CA THR A 134 2.42 13.87 -5.77
C THR A 134 2.34 14.21 -4.29
N SER A 135 1.17 14.07 -3.67
CA SER A 135 0.89 14.46 -2.29
C SER A 135 0.05 13.42 -1.54
N GLY A 136 0.33 12.15 -1.80
CA GLY A 136 -0.35 11.03 -1.13
C GLY A 136 0.00 10.95 0.36
N PHE A 137 -0.85 10.29 1.12
CA PHE A 137 -0.63 10.10 2.55
C PHE A 137 0.36 8.97 2.82
N ARG A 138 1.26 9.22 3.77
CA ARG A 138 2.15 8.21 4.35
C ARG A 138 2.37 8.47 5.82
N THR A 139 3.03 7.55 6.50
CA THR A 139 3.58 7.78 7.84
C THR A 139 5.06 8.06 7.67
N SER A 140 5.50 9.22 8.16
CA SER A 140 6.92 9.59 8.28
C SER A 140 7.33 9.49 9.74
N THR A 141 8.61 9.28 9.99
CA THR A 141 9.18 9.21 11.33
C THR A 141 9.50 10.60 11.83
N ASP A 142 8.88 11.01 12.93
CA ASP A 142 9.31 12.17 13.73
C ASP A 142 10.22 11.72 14.87
N VAL A 143 11.17 12.56 15.26
CA VAL A 143 12.23 12.24 16.22
C VAL A 143 12.15 13.17 17.41
N LEU A 144 12.11 12.57 18.58
CA LEU A 144 12.11 13.24 19.87
C LEU A 144 13.21 12.65 20.76
N THR A 145 13.60 13.39 21.78
CA THR A 145 14.40 12.84 22.88
C THR A 145 13.62 12.82 24.17
N ARG A 146 13.86 11.79 24.98
CA ARG A 146 13.26 11.66 26.32
C ARG A 146 14.35 11.46 27.34
N THR A 147 14.29 12.24 28.41
CA THR A 147 15.18 12.08 29.55
C THR A 147 14.39 11.54 30.72
N TYR A 148 14.87 10.45 31.29
CA TYR A 148 14.28 9.82 32.46
C TYR A 148 15.39 9.38 33.44
N ARG A 149 15.02 9.16 34.71
CA ARG A 149 15.93 8.70 35.74
C ARG A 149 15.96 7.19 35.78
N GLU A 150 17.14 6.61 35.57
CA GLU A 150 17.40 5.19 35.76
C GLU A 150 18.06 4.96 37.12
N TYR A 151 17.41 4.23 38.01
CA TYR A 151 17.86 3.99 39.36
C TYR A 151 18.75 2.74 39.42
N ASP A 152 19.87 2.88 40.13
CA ASP A 152 20.80 1.75 40.36
C ASP A 152 20.32 0.91 41.53
N THR A 153 20.12 -0.39 41.29
CA THR A 153 19.69 -1.37 42.30
C THR A 153 20.87 -2.00 43.05
N GLY A 154 22.11 -1.72 42.71
CA GLY A 154 23.30 -2.26 43.34
C GLY A 154 23.32 -2.13 44.85
N PRO A 155 23.03 -0.94 45.43
CA PRO A 155 23.00 -0.74 46.88
C PRO A 155 22.00 -1.59 47.63
N LEU A 156 20.91 -2.06 46.96
CA LEU A 156 19.89 -2.89 47.63
C LEU A 156 20.40 -4.26 48.13
N LYS A 157 21.54 -4.71 47.63
CA LYS A 157 22.16 -5.97 48.09
C LYS A 157 22.66 -5.91 49.49
N ASP A 158 23.08 -4.72 49.93
CA ASP A 158 23.69 -4.49 51.25
C ASP A 158 22.74 -3.77 52.23
N MET A 159 21.47 -3.55 51.82
CA MET A 159 20.46 -2.87 52.62
C MET A 159 19.48 -3.88 53.25
N GLU A 160 19.19 -3.71 54.53
CA GLU A 160 18.09 -4.38 55.19
C GLU A 160 16.83 -3.55 55.05
N PHE A 161 15.79 -4.08 54.38
CA PHE A 161 14.50 -3.44 54.23
C PHE A 161 13.38 -4.46 54.07
N THR A 162 12.17 -4.04 54.41
CA THR A 162 10.95 -4.81 54.27
C THR A 162 10.04 -4.18 53.21
N GLY A 163 9.47 -5.05 52.36
CA GLY A 163 8.62 -4.59 51.25
C GLY A 163 9.40 -3.98 50.08
N PRO A 164 8.70 -3.37 49.11
CA PRO A 164 9.33 -2.85 47.90
C PRO A 164 10.28 -1.66 48.20
N PRO A 165 11.45 -1.57 47.53
CA PRO A 165 12.40 -0.48 47.73
C PRO A 165 11.81 0.87 47.34
N GLN A 166 12.16 1.96 48.06
CA GLN A 166 11.76 3.32 47.74
C GLN A 166 12.79 3.94 46.82
N LEU A 167 12.34 4.79 45.86
CA LEU A 167 13.23 5.42 44.87
C LEU A 167 14.22 6.39 45.53
N GLU A 168 13.81 7.00 46.63
CA GLU A 168 14.61 7.96 47.40
C GLU A 168 15.84 7.37 48.05
N TRP A 169 15.88 6.02 48.18
CA TRP A 169 17.02 5.30 48.76
C TRP A 169 18.14 5.06 47.76
N LEU A 170 17.85 5.28 46.44
CA LEU A 170 18.69 4.78 45.37
C LEU A 170 19.36 5.93 44.60
N PRO A 171 20.63 5.77 44.29
CA PRO A 171 21.26 6.65 43.30
C PRO A 171 20.62 6.47 41.93
N TYR A 172 20.65 7.54 41.13
CA TYR A 172 20.13 7.50 39.76
C TYR A 172 21.09 8.19 38.80
N LYS A 173 20.92 7.88 37.51
CA LYS A 173 21.51 8.60 36.40
C LYS A 173 20.40 9.11 35.50
N ASP A 174 20.53 10.35 35.00
CA ASP A 174 19.65 10.84 33.94
C ASP A 174 20.09 10.18 32.63
N LYS A 175 19.13 9.51 31.97
CA LYS A 175 19.35 8.79 30.72
C LYS A 175 18.48 9.42 29.63
N THR A 176 19.15 9.92 28.60
CA THR A 176 18.50 10.50 27.41
C THR A 176 18.51 9.49 26.27
N VAL A 177 17.38 9.30 25.64
CA VAL A 177 17.20 8.35 24.53
C VAL A 177 16.34 8.98 23.44
N PHE A 178 16.53 8.51 22.21
CA PHE A 178 15.62 8.85 21.13
C PHE A 178 14.27 8.12 21.28
N GLN A 179 13.22 8.85 20.95
CA GLN A 179 11.89 8.31 20.70
C GLN A 179 11.49 8.64 19.27
N THR A 180 11.15 7.63 18.48
CA THR A 180 10.60 7.80 17.14
C THR A 180 9.08 7.67 17.19
N VAL A 181 8.38 8.56 16.50
CA VAL A 181 6.92 8.61 16.44
C VAL A 181 6.47 8.67 15.00
N GLY A 182 5.46 7.88 14.65
CA GLY A 182 4.88 7.90 13.31
C GLY A 182 3.88 9.05 13.14
N VAL A 183 4.19 10.01 12.28
CA VAL A 183 3.33 11.16 11.97
C VAL A 183 2.81 11.03 10.54
N LYS A 184 1.52 11.33 10.32
CA LYS A 184 0.93 11.32 8.96
C LYS A 184 1.35 12.56 8.19
N THR A 185 1.88 12.35 6.98
CA THR A 185 2.37 13.40 6.09
C THR A 185 1.85 13.21 4.66
N ASN A 186 2.18 14.16 3.77
CA ASN A 186 1.88 14.08 2.34
C ASN A 186 3.07 13.61 1.50
N GLY A 187 3.97 12.84 2.08
CA GLY A 187 5.24 12.42 1.48
C GLY A 187 5.16 11.26 0.49
N SER A 188 3.97 10.77 0.12
CA SER A 188 3.83 9.68 -0.86
C SER A 188 3.59 10.22 -2.26
N ARG A 189 4.31 9.68 -3.25
CA ARG A 189 4.10 9.90 -4.68
C ARG A 189 3.76 8.60 -5.37
N THR A 190 2.85 8.67 -6.34
CA THR A 190 2.47 7.49 -7.14
C THR A 190 2.31 7.91 -8.58
N PHE A 191 3.05 7.25 -9.47
CA PHE A 191 2.94 7.40 -10.91
C PHE A 191 2.42 6.09 -11.48
N LYS A 192 1.29 6.13 -12.17
CA LYS A 192 0.68 4.96 -12.78
C LYS A 192 0.37 5.23 -14.24
N GLN A 193 0.69 4.30 -15.13
CA GLN A 193 0.34 4.35 -16.54
C GLN A 193 0.06 2.95 -17.06
N GLY A 194 -0.79 2.84 -18.08
CA GLY A 194 -1.10 1.53 -18.61
C GLY A 194 -2.00 1.58 -19.83
N ILE A 195 -2.23 0.38 -20.36
CA ILE A 195 -3.14 0.12 -21.45
C ILE A 195 -4.18 -0.87 -20.96
N GLU A 196 -5.44 -0.54 -21.19
CA GLU A 196 -6.58 -1.44 -20.97
C GLU A 196 -7.23 -1.72 -22.33
N PHE A 197 -7.69 -2.96 -22.52
CA PHE A 197 -8.43 -3.32 -23.72
C PHE A 197 -9.63 -4.21 -23.40
N SER A 198 -10.63 -4.13 -24.25
CA SER A 198 -11.79 -5.01 -24.23
C SER A 198 -12.21 -5.35 -25.65
N LEU A 199 -12.36 -6.60 -25.95
CA LEU A 199 -12.89 -7.14 -27.20
C LEU A 199 -14.17 -7.93 -26.89
N SER A 200 -15.25 -7.65 -27.61
CA SER A 200 -16.46 -8.45 -27.52
C SER A 200 -16.87 -8.94 -28.92
N THR A 201 -17.27 -10.19 -29.02
CA THR A 201 -17.80 -10.75 -30.26
C THR A 201 -19.31 -10.68 -30.29
N ARG A 202 -19.91 -10.70 -31.48
CA ARG A 202 -21.33 -11.09 -31.60
C ARG A 202 -21.49 -12.54 -31.09
N ARG A 203 -22.72 -12.94 -30.79
CA ARG A 203 -23.00 -14.33 -30.44
C ARG A 203 -22.79 -15.23 -31.65
N ILE A 204 -21.83 -16.16 -31.54
CA ILE A 204 -21.51 -17.16 -32.57
C ILE A 204 -22.67 -18.17 -32.59
N ARG A 205 -23.50 -18.14 -33.63
CA ARG A 205 -24.75 -18.95 -33.70
C ARG A 205 -24.51 -20.44 -33.52
N ALA A 206 -23.47 -21.01 -34.16
CA ALA A 206 -23.15 -22.42 -34.07
C ALA A 206 -22.82 -22.92 -32.67
N LEU A 207 -22.23 -22.05 -31.84
CA LEU A 207 -21.82 -22.36 -30.46
C LEU A 207 -22.79 -21.76 -29.42
N ALA A 208 -23.75 -20.95 -29.86
CA ALA A 208 -24.62 -20.14 -29.00
C ALA A 208 -23.83 -19.30 -27.95
N THR A 209 -22.57 -18.93 -28.27
CA THR A 209 -21.58 -18.37 -27.37
C THR A 209 -21.17 -16.95 -27.78
N LYS A 210 -21.06 -16.05 -26.82
CA LYS A 210 -20.40 -14.73 -26.93
C LYS A 210 -19.07 -14.82 -26.20
N LEU A 211 -17.99 -14.37 -26.83
CA LEU A 211 -16.68 -14.20 -26.23
C LEU A 211 -16.47 -12.72 -25.85
N ILE A 212 -16.03 -12.50 -24.64
CA ILE A 212 -15.54 -11.18 -24.18
C ILE A 212 -14.12 -11.41 -23.67
N VAL A 213 -13.18 -10.63 -24.20
CA VAL A 213 -11.78 -10.63 -23.77
C VAL A 213 -11.50 -9.24 -23.20
N SER A 214 -11.00 -9.16 -22.00
CA SER A 214 -10.57 -7.89 -21.38
C SER A 214 -9.21 -8.09 -20.73
N GLY A 215 -8.38 -7.07 -20.78
CA GLY A 215 -7.08 -7.15 -20.16
C GLY A 215 -6.48 -5.79 -19.89
N ALA A 216 -5.43 -5.80 -19.10
CA ALA A 216 -4.68 -4.61 -18.75
C ALA A 216 -3.20 -4.94 -18.62
N TYR A 217 -2.38 -4.01 -19.06
CA TYR A 217 -0.98 -3.92 -18.70
C TYR A 217 -0.73 -2.55 -18.09
N PHE A 218 -0.18 -2.49 -16.88
CA PHE A 218 0.14 -1.23 -16.25
C PHE A 218 1.41 -1.32 -15.41
N LYS A 219 2.04 -0.16 -15.29
CA LYS A 219 3.21 0.09 -14.46
C LYS A 219 2.85 1.10 -13.39
N THR A 220 3.32 0.87 -12.17
CA THR A 220 3.15 1.79 -11.05
C THR A 220 4.49 1.98 -10.38
N ARG A 221 4.85 3.23 -10.14
CA ARG A 221 6.01 3.62 -9.34
C ARG A 221 5.52 4.32 -8.10
N TYR A 222 5.91 3.79 -6.94
CA TYR A 222 5.68 4.38 -5.63
C TYR A 222 6.98 5.00 -5.16
N GLU A 223 6.90 6.25 -4.71
CA GLU A 223 8.05 7.00 -4.25
C GLU A 223 7.74 7.63 -2.90
N ASN A 224 8.75 7.68 -2.05
CA ASN A 224 8.82 8.54 -0.90
C ASN A 224 9.45 9.88 -1.30
N SER A 225 8.81 11.00 -0.98
CA SER A 225 9.34 12.33 -1.24
C SER A 225 9.96 12.98 0.00
N GLU A 226 10.00 12.26 1.12
CA GLU A 226 10.52 12.74 2.39
C GLU A 226 11.64 11.83 2.88
N PRO A 227 12.73 12.39 3.42
CA PRO A 227 13.78 11.59 4.05
C PRO A 227 13.25 10.86 5.28
N GLN A 228 13.89 9.77 5.66
CA GLN A 228 13.48 8.88 6.74
C GLN A 228 14.52 8.89 7.86
N TYR A 229 14.07 9.11 9.09
CA TYR A 229 14.89 8.86 10.26
C TYR A 229 14.84 7.39 10.63
N VAL A 230 16.01 6.77 10.78
CA VAL A 230 16.11 5.38 11.21
C VAL A 230 17.05 5.29 12.41
N LEU A 231 16.51 4.76 13.51
CA LEU A 231 17.28 4.47 14.71
C LEU A 231 17.97 3.11 14.55
N THR A 232 19.28 3.06 14.72
CA THR A 232 20.00 1.79 14.72
C THR A 232 19.65 0.96 15.97
N THR A 233 19.58 -0.35 15.81
CA THR A 233 19.32 -1.30 16.91
C THR A 233 20.58 -1.70 17.67
N VAL A 234 21.73 -1.20 17.27
CA VAL A 234 23.02 -1.47 17.94
C VAL A 234 23.00 -0.86 19.33
N GLN A 235 23.40 -1.64 20.33
CA GLN A 235 23.67 -1.16 21.69
C GLN A 235 25.17 -1.05 21.87
N LEU A 236 25.58 0.04 22.49
CA LEU A 236 26.97 0.23 22.88
C LEU A 236 27.32 -0.59 24.15
N ALA A 237 28.57 -0.52 24.57
CA ALA A 237 29.03 -1.21 25.78
C ALA A 237 28.12 -0.87 26.98
N GLU A 238 27.98 -1.82 27.90
CA GLU A 238 27.16 -1.71 29.13
C GLU A 238 25.65 -1.45 28.86
N GLY A 239 25.16 -1.79 27.65
CA GLY A 239 23.74 -1.61 27.31
C GLY A 239 23.33 -0.15 27.09
N THR A 240 24.30 0.73 26.87
CA THR A 240 24.03 2.16 26.55
C THR A 240 23.30 2.27 25.22
N PRO A 241 22.15 2.96 25.15
CA PRO A 241 21.46 3.22 23.90
C PRO A 241 22.35 3.96 22.91
N TYR A 242 22.11 3.70 21.61
CA TYR A 242 22.85 4.38 20.56
C TYR A 242 22.52 5.88 20.53
N PRO A 243 23.54 6.78 20.57
CA PRO A 243 23.33 8.22 20.80
C PRO A 243 23.07 9.02 19.52
N TYR A 244 22.86 8.37 18.38
CA TYR A 244 22.62 9.03 17.10
C TYR A 244 21.46 8.40 16.34
N ILE A 245 20.80 9.18 15.50
CA ILE A 245 19.77 8.69 14.58
C ILE A 245 20.08 9.19 13.17
N GLY A 246 20.16 8.27 12.22
CA GLY A 246 20.48 8.57 10.82
C GLY A 246 19.28 9.09 10.05
N LEU A 247 19.53 10.06 9.15
CA LEU A 247 18.58 10.55 8.16
C LEU A 247 18.97 10.00 6.79
N TYR A 248 18.05 9.23 6.17
CA TYR A 248 18.31 8.56 4.90
C TYR A 248 17.42 9.11 3.82
N ASP A 249 17.97 9.26 2.62
CA ASP A 249 17.18 9.53 1.43
C ASP A 249 16.38 8.28 1.07
N GLN A 250 15.14 8.46 0.71
CA GLN A 250 14.22 7.56 0.00
C GLN A 250 14.60 6.05 0.01
N ASP A 251 14.21 5.33 1.04
CA ASP A 251 14.56 3.91 1.22
C ASP A 251 13.49 2.91 0.76
N ASP A 252 12.30 3.36 0.39
CA ASP A 252 11.14 2.52 0.11
C ASP A 252 10.51 2.71 -1.28
N ASN A 253 11.25 3.29 -2.23
CA ASN A 253 10.79 3.43 -3.60
C ASN A 253 10.63 2.06 -4.27
N THR A 254 9.48 1.84 -4.91
CA THR A 254 9.18 0.58 -5.56
C THR A 254 8.55 0.76 -6.94
N PHE A 255 8.91 -0.13 -7.84
CA PHE A 255 8.32 -0.26 -9.16
C PHE A 255 7.53 -1.56 -9.24
N HIS A 256 6.31 -1.48 -9.75
CA HIS A 256 5.43 -2.63 -9.97
C HIS A 256 4.91 -2.63 -11.40
N GLU A 257 4.81 -3.80 -11.98
CA GLU A 257 4.12 -3.99 -13.24
C GLU A 257 3.28 -5.27 -13.26
N VAL A 258 2.15 -5.21 -13.94
CA VAL A 258 1.22 -6.35 -14.04
C VAL A 258 0.64 -6.42 -15.45
N CYS A 259 0.56 -7.63 -15.98
CA CYS A 259 -0.16 -7.93 -17.21
C CYS A 259 -1.17 -9.04 -16.95
N ASN A 260 -2.43 -8.76 -17.18
CA ASN A 260 -3.51 -9.73 -17.03
C ASN A 260 -4.51 -9.70 -18.20
N THR A 261 -5.21 -10.81 -18.39
CA THR A 261 -6.29 -10.95 -19.38
C THR A 261 -7.36 -11.88 -18.84
N ASN A 262 -8.62 -11.48 -19.01
CA ASN A 262 -9.78 -12.29 -18.72
C ASN A 262 -10.50 -12.65 -20.02
N PHE A 263 -10.79 -13.93 -20.21
CA PHE A 263 -11.64 -14.45 -21.28
C PHE A 263 -12.95 -14.89 -20.66
N LEU A 264 -14.07 -14.35 -21.10
CA LEU A 264 -15.41 -14.76 -20.66
C LEU A 264 -16.17 -15.36 -21.85
N LEU A 265 -16.55 -16.61 -21.71
CA LEU A 265 -17.42 -17.33 -22.63
C LEU A 265 -18.84 -17.34 -22.04
N ASP A 266 -19.79 -16.66 -22.66
CA ASP A 266 -21.21 -16.67 -22.31
C ASP A 266 -21.98 -17.50 -23.33
N THR A 267 -22.27 -18.75 -22.99
CA THR A 267 -23.00 -19.71 -23.80
C THR A 267 -24.44 -19.79 -23.32
N GLN A 268 -25.40 -19.46 -24.17
CA GLN A 268 -26.83 -19.49 -23.83
C GLN A 268 -27.57 -20.48 -24.70
N ILE A 269 -28.26 -21.41 -24.05
CA ILE A 269 -29.07 -22.43 -24.72
C ILE A 269 -30.58 -22.10 -24.38
N PRO A 270 -31.24 -21.23 -25.19
CA PRO A 270 -32.55 -20.72 -24.87
C PRO A 270 -33.62 -21.83 -24.73
N LYS A 271 -33.53 -22.85 -25.57
CA LYS A 271 -34.47 -23.99 -25.53
C LYS A 271 -34.50 -24.73 -24.19
N LEU A 272 -33.36 -24.72 -23.49
CA LEU A 272 -33.19 -25.36 -22.19
C LEU A 272 -33.26 -24.37 -21.03
N GLY A 273 -33.29 -23.05 -21.31
CA GLY A 273 -33.18 -22.00 -20.29
C GLY A 273 -31.85 -22.05 -19.53
N LEU A 274 -30.78 -22.58 -20.15
CA LEU A 274 -29.45 -22.75 -19.54
C LEU A 274 -28.49 -21.67 -20.03
N ILE A 275 -27.67 -21.18 -19.10
CA ILE A 275 -26.55 -20.25 -19.38
C ILE A 275 -25.29 -20.82 -18.72
N PHE A 276 -24.26 -20.97 -19.52
CA PHE A 276 -22.92 -21.33 -19.06
C PHE A 276 -22.02 -20.11 -19.18
N SER A 277 -21.49 -19.63 -18.04
CA SER A 277 -20.49 -18.57 -18.01
C SER A 277 -19.16 -19.16 -17.56
N THR A 278 -18.25 -19.31 -18.50
CA THR A 278 -16.88 -19.81 -18.22
C THR A 278 -15.91 -18.68 -18.33
N SER A 279 -15.11 -18.45 -17.30
CA SER A 279 -14.06 -17.42 -17.33
C SER A 279 -12.68 -18.02 -17.12
N PHE A 280 -11.71 -17.53 -17.91
CA PHE A 280 -10.30 -17.80 -17.77
C PHE A 280 -9.63 -16.51 -17.33
N GLN A 281 -9.06 -16.51 -16.14
CA GLN A 281 -8.36 -15.38 -15.57
C GLN A 281 -6.87 -15.66 -15.66
N CYS A 282 -6.20 -14.99 -16.59
CA CYS A 282 -4.78 -15.16 -16.86
C CYS A 282 -4.02 -13.98 -16.28
N GLN A 283 -3.06 -14.25 -15.42
CA GLN A 283 -2.00 -13.32 -15.05
C GLN A 283 -0.75 -13.75 -15.84
N TRP A 284 -0.37 -12.97 -16.83
CA TRP A 284 0.79 -13.27 -17.66
C TRP A 284 2.07 -13.14 -16.87
N PHE A 285 2.15 -12.07 -16.10
CA PHE A 285 3.21 -11.85 -15.14
C PHE A 285 2.81 -10.74 -14.15
N SER A 286 3.49 -10.73 -13.01
CA SER A 286 3.53 -9.61 -12.07
C SER A 286 4.97 -9.41 -11.65
N GLY A 287 5.47 -8.19 -11.85
CA GLY A 287 6.83 -7.82 -11.53
C GLY A 287 6.89 -6.76 -10.44
N MET A 288 7.88 -6.85 -9.57
CA MET A 288 8.17 -5.87 -8.54
C MET A 288 9.67 -5.69 -8.40
N LYS A 289 10.09 -4.45 -8.20
CA LYS A 289 11.48 -4.10 -7.90
C LYS A 289 11.49 -2.99 -6.84
N ALA A 290 12.27 -3.16 -5.77
CA ALA A 290 12.67 -2.05 -4.92
C ALA A 290 13.79 -1.27 -5.61
N GLU A 291 13.74 0.05 -5.55
CA GLU A 291 14.83 0.88 -6.08
C GLU A 291 15.97 0.90 -5.04
N TRP A 292 17.20 0.83 -5.53
CA TRP A 292 18.35 0.88 -4.67
C TRP A 292 18.48 2.27 -4.04
N CYS A 293 18.76 2.31 -2.74
CA CYS A 293 19.06 3.52 -1.99
C CYS A 293 20.48 3.42 -1.39
N ASN A 294 21.03 4.56 -1.05
CA ASN A 294 22.32 4.59 -0.37
C ASN A 294 22.17 3.98 1.04
N PRO A 295 22.98 2.96 1.40
CA PRO A 295 22.93 2.39 2.74
C PRO A 295 23.48 3.33 3.83
N ALA A 296 24.24 4.35 3.48
CA ALA A 296 24.72 5.37 4.42
C ALA A 296 23.71 6.51 4.54
N PRO A 297 23.53 7.09 5.74
CA PRO A 297 22.69 8.27 5.91
C PRO A 297 23.31 9.48 5.21
N THR A 298 22.49 10.48 4.88
CA THR A 298 22.94 11.79 4.38
C THR A 298 23.42 12.69 5.52
N SER A 299 22.75 12.59 6.67
CA SER A 299 23.05 13.29 7.91
C SER A 299 22.58 12.47 9.11
N TYR A 300 22.89 12.93 10.31
CA TYR A 300 22.42 12.32 11.55
C TYR A 300 22.12 13.38 12.61
N LEU A 301 21.24 13.05 13.54
CA LEU A 301 20.96 13.84 14.73
C LEU A 301 21.69 13.25 15.95
N ASP A 302 22.18 14.13 16.81
CA ASP A 302 22.63 13.78 18.16
C ASP A 302 21.46 13.86 19.17
N LEU A 303 21.72 13.53 20.44
CA LEU A 303 20.69 13.57 21.50
C LEU A 303 20.18 14.99 21.81
N GLN A 304 20.81 16.03 21.34
CA GLN A 304 20.37 17.44 21.41
C GLN A 304 19.55 17.83 20.18
N LEU A 305 19.26 16.87 19.28
CA LEU A 305 18.59 17.05 17.99
C LEU A 305 19.33 18.03 17.05
N GLN A 306 20.65 18.12 17.19
CA GLN A 306 21.47 18.87 16.26
C GLN A 306 21.84 17.99 15.08
N GLU A 307 21.67 18.52 13.88
CA GLU A 307 21.96 17.81 12.63
C GLU A 307 23.43 17.97 12.25
N HIS A 308 24.07 16.85 11.94
CA HIS A 308 25.45 16.74 11.49
C HIS A 308 25.51 16.04 10.13
N PRO A 309 26.31 16.51 9.17
CA PRO A 309 26.48 15.81 7.90
C PRO A 309 27.21 14.48 8.11
N PHE A 310 26.78 13.45 7.40
CA PHE A 310 27.47 12.15 7.40
C PHE A 310 28.56 12.18 6.33
N THR A 311 29.82 12.18 6.75
CA THR A 311 30.99 12.32 5.88
C THR A 311 31.78 11.01 5.77
N ALA A 312 32.86 11.01 5.00
CA ALA A 312 33.78 9.88 4.94
C ALA A 312 34.49 9.62 6.30
N GLU A 313 34.72 10.68 7.08
CA GLU A 313 35.27 10.57 8.44
C GLU A 313 34.21 9.92 9.37
N SER A 314 32.93 10.30 9.23
CA SER A 314 31.82 9.68 9.98
C SER A 314 31.73 8.19 9.67
N ALA A 315 31.89 7.77 8.41
CA ALA A 315 31.90 6.38 8.00
C ALA A 315 33.07 5.56 8.56
N ALA A 316 34.16 6.21 8.90
CA ALA A 316 35.35 5.58 9.52
C ALA A 316 35.29 5.62 11.05
N ASP A 317 34.38 6.37 11.65
CA ASP A 317 34.23 6.46 13.10
C ASP A 317 33.66 5.15 13.68
N GLY A 318 34.22 4.70 14.80
CA GLY A 318 33.88 3.42 15.43
C GLY A 318 32.43 3.32 15.90
N ILE A 319 31.74 4.44 16.14
CA ILE A 319 30.33 4.48 16.54
C ILE A 319 29.46 4.79 15.33
N LEU A 320 29.74 5.86 14.60
CA LEU A 320 28.88 6.34 13.51
C LEU A 320 28.76 5.36 12.34
N GLN A 321 29.80 4.52 12.10
CA GLN A 321 29.76 3.48 11.06
C GLN A 321 28.55 2.52 11.19
N HIS A 322 28.04 2.31 12.41
CA HIS A 322 26.88 1.43 12.64
C HIS A 322 25.56 1.98 12.07
N MET A 323 25.55 3.22 11.61
CA MET A 323 24.42 3.76 10.84
C MET A 323 24.45 3.35 9.37
N ILE A 324 25.54 2.75 8.86
CA ILE A 324 25.58 2.21 7.51
C ILE A 324 24.84 0.87 7.51
N HIS A 325 23.80 0.75 6.69
CA HIS A 325 23.00 -0.47 6.57
C HIS A 325 23.70 -1.54 5.72
N ASP A 326 24.78 -2.13 6.24
CA ASP A 326 25.58 -3.13 5.53
C ASP A 326 24.85 -4.43 5.19
N ASN A 327 23.73 -4.69 5.87
CA ASN A 327 22.96 -5.94 5.73
C ASN A 327 21.94 -5.91 4.60
N VAL A 328 21.92 -4.87 3.78
CA VAL A 328 20.99 -4.83 2.65
C VAL A 328 21.53 -5.70 1.53
N SER A 329 20.97 -6.90 1.46
CA SER A 329 21.30 -7.85 0.42
C SER A 329 20.96 -7.27 -0.97
N LYS A 330 21.90 -7.38 -1.93
CA LYS A 330 21.69 -6.95 -3.32
C LYS A 330 20.46 -7.64 -3.95
N GLU A 331 20.12 -8.82 -3.47
CA GLU A 331 18.95 -9.60 -3.89
C GLU A 331 17.64 -8.90 -3.56
N ALA A 332 17.59 -8.01 -2.55
CA ALA A 332 16.41 -7.23 -2.22
C ALA A 332 15.99 -6.27 -3.35
N TYR A 333 16.96 -5.83 -4.14
CA TYR A 333 16.77 -4.89 -5.26
C TYR A 333 16.66 -5.57 -6.62
N LEU A 334 16.71 -6.90 -6.67
CA LEU A 334 16.47 -7.63 -7.91
C LEU A 334 15.00 -7.49 -8.34
N TYR A 335 14.79 -7.49 -9.65
CA TYR A 335 13.45 -7.52 -10.21
C TYR A 335 12.82 -8.88 -9.95
N ARG A 336 11.78 -8.93 -9.13
CA ARG A 336 11.05 -10.14 -8.75
C ARG A 336 9.92 -10.38 -9.72
N LEU A 337 9.99 -11.48 -10.46
CA LEU A 337 9.00 -11.85 -11.44
C LEU A 337 8.14 -13.01 -10.94
N THR A 338 6.84 -12.79 -10.83
CA THR A 338 5.85 -13.86 -10.67
C THR A 338 5.40 -14.30 -12.06
N PRO A 339 5.70 -15.54 -12.48
CA PRO A 339 5.38 -16.01 -13.82
C PRO A 339 3.89 -16.32 -13.99
N PHE A 340 3.52 -16.69 -15.20
CA PHE A 340 2.16 -17.00 -15.63
C PHE A 340 1.37 -17.85 -14.64
N SER A 341 0.10 -17.46 -14.47
CA SER A 341 -0.91 -18.28 -13.79
C SER A 341 -2.28 -18.08 -14.43
N MET A 342 -3.12 -19.10 -14.33
CA MET A 342 -4.46 -19.10 -14.89
C MET A 342 -5.43 -19.77 -13.91
N ASN A 343 -6.58 -19.14 -13.72
CA ASN A 343 -7.74 -19.73 -13.05
C ASN A 343 -8.89 -19.88 -14.03
N VAL A 344 -9.57 -21.02 -13.99
CA VAL A 344 -10.80 -21.26 -14.74
C VAL A 344 -11.97 -21.33 -13.77
N ASN A 345 -13.00 -20.52 -14.05
CA ASN A 345 -14.21 -20.50 -13.26
C ASN A 345 -15.40 -20.87 -14.14
N LEU A 346 -16.38 -21.55 -13.57
CA LEU A 346 -17.60 -21.96 -14.25
C LEU A 346 -18.83 -21.57 -13.41
N LYS A 347 -19.80 -20.95 -14.07
CA LYS A 347 -21.14 -20.72 -13.52
C LYS A 347 -22.18 -21.27 -14.48
N ILE A 348 -23.08 -22.10 -13.97
CA ILE A 348 -24.21 -22.66 -14.73
C ILE A 348 -25.48 -22.10 -14.12
N SER A 349 -26.28 -21.40 -14.93
CA SER A 349 -27.52 -20.80 -14.50
C SER A 349 -28.70 -21.41 -15.24
N LYS A 350 -29.77 -21.68 -14.53
CA LYS A 350 -31.03 -22.19 -15.07
C LYS A 350 -32.18 -21.21 -14.78
N ARG A 351 -32.83 -20.74 -15.86
CA ARG A 351 -34.04 -19.91 -15.76
C ARG A 351 -35.27 -20.78 -15.75
N LEU A 352 -36.16 -20.50 -14.81
CA LEU A 352 -37.40 -21.23 -14.58
C LEU A 352 -38.58 -20.23 -14.44
N TYR A 353 -39.81 -20.74 -14.57
CA TYR A 353 -41.04 -19.96 -14.36
C TYR A 353 -41.09 -18.65 -15.16
N ARG A 354 -40.84 -18.70 -16.47
CA ARG A 354 -40.83 -17.53 -17.37
C ARG A 354 -39.84 -16.44 -16.88
N ASP A 355 -38.65 -16.86 -16.54
CA ASP A 355 -37.54 -16.00 -16.04
C ASP A 355 -37.78 -15.38 -14.64
N ARG A 356 -38.78 -15.81 -13.89
CA ARG A 356 -38.98 -15.33 -12.51
C ARG A 356 -38.05 -15.96 -11.50
N LEU A 357 -37.61 -17.22 -11.74
CA LEU A 357 -36.69 -17.92 -10.88
C LEU A 357 -35.39 -18.21 -11.66
N ASN A 358 -34.24 -17.76 -11.15
CA ASN A 358 -32.94 -18.09 -11.66
C ASN A 358 -32.14 -18.83 -10.58
N ILE A 359 -31.77 -20.06 -10.86
CA ILE A 359 -30.90 -20.87 -10.01
C ILE A 359 -29.54 -20.94 -10.69
N ALA A 360 -28.46 -20.61 -9.97
CA ALA A 360 -27.11 -20.73 -10.49
C ALA A 360 -26.23 -21.50 -9.51
N ILE A 361 -25.42 -22.39 -10.07
CA ILE A 361 -24.33 -23.09 -9.36
C ILE A 361 -23.03 -22.57 -9.95
N PHE A 362 -22.05 -22.27 -9.11
CA PHE A 362 -20.75 -21.83 -9.56
C PHE A 362 -19.61 -22.55 -8.86
N VAL A 363 -18.54 -22.73 -9.60
CA VAL A 363 -17.26 -23.23 -9.10
C VAL A 363 -16.17 -22.26 -9.55
N ASN A 364 -15.58 -21.57 -8.58
CA ASN A 364 -14.40 -20.75 -8.80
C ASN A 364 -13.16 -21.62 -8.65
N ARG A 365 -12.16 -21.38 -9.48
CA ARG A 365 -10.95 -22.18 -9.55
C ARG A 365 -11.24 -23.67 -9.82
N LEU A 366 -12.22 -23.94 -10.72
CA LEU A 366 -12.50 -25.29 -11.22
C LEU A 366 -11.21 -25.96 -11.73
N PHE A 367 -10.37 -25.16 -12.36
CA PHE A 367 -9.01 -25.54 -12.76
C PHE A 367 -8.08 -24.35 -12.48
N THR A 368 -6.89 -24.65 -11.94
CA THR A 368 -5.85 -23.65 -11.68
C THR A 368 -4.53 -24.16 -12.24
N TYR A 369 -3.91 -23.33 -13.06
CA TYR A 369 -2.53 -23.51 -13.49
C TYR A 369 -1.67 -22.45 -12.81
N SER A 370 -0.89 -22.83 -11.81
CA SER A 370 -0.01 -21.96 -11.03
C SER A 370 1.26 -22.73 -10.69
N PRO A 371 2.16 -22.95 -11.66
CA PRO A 371 3.36 -23.75 -11.44
C PRO A 371 4.25 -23.10 -10.38
N SER A 372 4.90 -23.95 -9.58
CA SER A 372 5.96 -23.50 -8.69
C SER A 372 7.13 -22.97 -9.52
N TYR A 373 7.82 -21.98 -8.99
CA TYR A 373 8.99 -21.37 -9.65
C TYR A 373 10.08 -21.07 -8.63
N ARG A 374 11.29 -20.84 -9.11
CA ARG A 374 12.35 -20.32 -8.27
C ARG A 374 12.42 -18.80 -8.41
N ASN A 375 12.48 -18.12 -7.28
CA ASN A 375 12.66 -16.67 -7.25
C ASN A 375 14.13 -16.28 -7.45
N GLU A 376 14.43 -15.01 -7.39
CA GLU A 376 15.76 -14.42 -7.63
C GLU A 376 16.81 -14.89 -6.62
N THR A 377 16.38 -15.31 -5.42
CA THR A 377 17.26 -15.93 -4.41
C THR A 377 17.33 -17.45 -4.51
N ASN A 378 16.87 -18.01 -5.64
CA ASN A 378 16.80 -19.46 -5.90
C ASN A 378 15.88 -20.25 -4.94
N ALA A 379 15.06 -19.54 -4.13
CA ALA A 379 14.09 -20.19 -3.26
C ALA A 379 12.88 -20.70 -4.06
N LEU A 380 12.40 -21.90 -3.72
CA LEU A 380 11.23 -22.50 -4.37
C LEU A 380 9.94 -21.85 -3.85
N VAL A 381 9.25 -21.12 -4.70
CA VAL A 381 7.94 -20.54 -4.43
C VAL A 381 6.86 -21.51 -4.90
N ARG A 382 6.08 -22.03 -3.96
CA ARG A 382 4.92 -22.90 -4.24
C ARG A 382 3.65 -22.10 -4.16
N ARG A 383 2.77 -22.28 -5.17
CA ARG A 383 1.49 -21.58 -5.26
C ARG A 383 0.34 -22.59 -5.18
N TYR A 384 -0.44 -22.50 -4.13
CA TYR A 384 -1.59 -23.37 -3.92
C TYR A 384 -2.88 -22.56 -3.99
N SER A 385 -3.90 -23.14 -4.57
CA SER A 385 -5.24 -22.57 -4.58
C SER A 385 -6.26 -23.69 -4.47
N SER A 386 -7.30 -23.46 -3.68
CA SER A 386 -8.41 -24.42 -3.53
C SER A 386 -9.61 -23.98 -4.34
N PRO A 387 -10.37 -24.92 -4.93
CA PRO A 387 -11.65 -24.60 -5.55
C PRO A 387 -12.64 -24.08 -4.48
N TYR A 388 -13.50 -23.19 -4.92
CA TYR A 388 -14.60 -22.66 -4.11
C TYR A 388 -15.89 -22.77 -4.93
N PHE A 389 -16.94 -23.29 -4.33
CA PHE A 389 -18.24 -23.48 -4.99
C PHE A 389 -19.37 -22.91 -4.15
N GLY A 390 -20.46 -22.57 -4.82
CA GLY A 390 -21.65 -22.05 -4.18
C GLY A 390 -22.86 -22.10 -5.11
N MET A 391 -24.00 -21.70 -4.56
CA MET A 391 -25.27 -21.61 -5.26
C MET A 391 -25.90 -20.23 -5.03
N GLU A 392 -26.51 -19.70 -6.09
CA GLU A 392 -27.30 -18.47 -6.04
C GLU A 392 -28.76 -18.79 -6.42
N LEU A 393 -29.68 -18.20 -5.70
CA LEU A 393 -31.11 -18.26 -5.98
C LEU A 393 -31.64 -16.82 -6.10
N ASN A 394 -32.11 -16.48 -7.29
CA ASN A 394 -32.70 -15.16 -7.56
C ASN A 394 -34.16 -15.32 -7.96
N PHE A 395 -35.05 -14.73 -7.20
CA PHE A 395 -36.48 -14.72 -7.48
C PHE A 395 -36.98 -13.30 -7.75
N LYS A 396 -37.66 -13.11 -8.88
CA LYS A 396 -38.32 -11.84 -9.21
C LYS A 396 -39.80 -11.92 -8.80
N LEU A 397 -40.20 -11.07 -7.91
CA LEU A 397 -41.57 -10.86 -7.48
C LEU A 397 -42.44 -10.28 -8.59
#